data_1890e84c5a98ad7f71b38b31f734bb8a
#
_entry.id   1890e84c5a98ad7f71b38b31f734bb8a
#
_cell.length_a   1.000
_cell.length_b   1.000
_cell.length_c   1.000
_cell.angle_alpha   90.00
_cell.angle_beta   90.00
_cell.angle_gamma   90.00
#
_symmetry.space_group_name_H-M   'P 1'
#
loop_
_entity.id
_entity.type
_entity.pdbx_description
1 polymer ?
#
loop_
_entity_poly.entity_id
_entity_poly.type
_entity_poly.pdbx_seq_one_letter_code
_entity_poly.pdbx_strand_id
1 'polypeptide(L)'
;MTRWTSLIDDMVEGRWTNPETGKPGTVPYKMVVIEERLDGAEADLVSKLGFRGRLAVVSDENTHGVMGARVEAALKKIATVDSVVLDHPHADEETVAQLKDRLRHADAVIAVGSGTINDLCKYVTAMDGRSYCVFGTAPSMNGYTSTTASITQASGLKVSKPAHAPKGVFIDLAVNAAAPTYLIASGFGDCLVRSVAQVDCLLS
;
A
#
# COMPACT_ATOMS: atom_id res chain seq x y z
N MET A 1 20.69 3.75 -20.32
CA MET A 1 20.21 4.72 -19.31
C MET A 1 19.88 3.94 -18.05
N THR A 2 20.39 4.35 -16.91
CA THR A 2 20.03 3.74 -15.63
C THR A 2 18.55 4.07 -15.37
N ARG A 3 17.73 3.05 -15.10
CA ARG A 3 16.33 3.23 -14.79
C ARG A 3 16.23 4.08 -13.50
N TRP A 4 15.38 5.12 -13.47
CA TRP A 4 15.25 6.02 -12.32
C TRP A 4 14.80 5.30 -11.03
N THR A 5 14.22 4.07 -11.15
CA THR A 5 13.84 3.20 -10.04
C THR A 5 14.95 2.25 -9.59
N SER A 6 16.14 2.27 -10.21
CA SER A 6 17.20 1.29 -9.92
C SER A 6 17.63 1.25 -8.45
N LEU A 7 17.60 2.39 -7.76
CA LEU A 7 17.90 2.43 -6.33
C LEU A 7 16.87 1.64 -5.50
N ILE A 8 15.60 1.66 -5.89
CA ILE A 8 14.55 0.86 -5.25
C ILE A 8 14.83 -0.62 -5.45
N ASP A 9 15.19 -1.03 -6.66
CA ASP A 9 15.55 -2.41 -6.99
C ASP A 9 16.76 -2.86 -6.16
N ASP A 10 17.81 -2.03 -6.05
CA ASP A 10 18.98 -2.32 -5.24
C ASP A 10 18.67 -2.45 -3.75
N MET A 11 17.77 -1.64 -3.21
CA MET A 11 17.33 -1.75 -1.82
C MET A 11 16.50 -3.03 -1.58
N VAL A 12 15.57 -3.35 -2.48
CA VAL A 12 14.73 -4.55 -2.37
C VAL A 12 15.57 -5.83 -2.47
N GLU A 13 16.57 -5.84 -3.34
CA GLU A 13 17.46 -6.99 -3.55
C GLU A 13 18.65 -7.03 -2.57
N GLY A 14 18.75 -6.06 -1.65
CA GLY A 14 19.80 -6.00 -0.63
C GLY A 14 21.20 -5.65 -1.18
N ARG A 15 21.28 -5.08 -2.39
CA ARG A 15 22.55 -4.62 -3.00
C ARG A 15 22.96 -3.23 -2.55
N TRP A 16 22.01 -2.43 -2.06
CA TRP A 16 22.30 -1.08 -1.59
C TRP A 16 23.01 -1.10 -0.24
N THR A 17 24.10 -0.34 -0.15
CA THR A 17 24.86 -0.15 1.08
C THR A 17 24.74 1.31 1.53
N ASN A 18 24.42 1.52 2.80
CA ASN A 18 24.36 2.86 3.38
C ASN A 18 25.77 3.49 3.34
N PRO A 19 25.95 4.63 2.66
CA PRO A 19 27.26 5.25 2.48
C PRO A 19 27.88 5.76 3.80
N GLU A 20 27.05 6.06 4.81
CA GLU A 20 27.53 6.57 6.09
C GLU A 20 27.98 5.45 7.04
N THR A 21 27.26 4.33 7.02
CA THR A 21 27.51 3.24 7.96
C THR A 21 28.24 2.05 7.35
N GLY A 22 28.35 1.97 6.02
CA GLY A 22 28.89 0.83 5.28
C GLY A 22 28.08 -0.47 5.40
N LYS A 23 26.89 -0.43 5.99
CA LYS A 23 26.04 -1.61 6.20
C LYS A 23 25.04 -1.77 5.05
N PRO A 24 24.72 -3.02 4.64
CA PRO A 24 23.64 -3.27 3.71
C PRO A 24 22.31 -2.72 4.25
N GLY A 25 21.58 -2.00 3.40
CA GLY A 25 20.20 -1.60 3.71
C GLY A 25 19.27 -2.81 3.58
N THR A 26 18.35 -2.96 4.52
CA THR A 26 17.30 -3.97 4.47
C THR A 26 15.95 -3.31 4.47
N VAL A 27 15.03 -3.80 3.63
CA VAL A 27 13.66 -3.34 3.56
C VAL A 27 12.70 -4.49 3.83
N PRO A 28 11.54 -4.25 4.47
CA PRO A 28 10.61 -5.31 4.86
C PRO A 28 9.72 -5.81 3.71
N TYR A 29 9.71 -5.15 2.58
CA TYR A 29 8.95 -5.53 1.39
C TYR A 29 9.79 -6.35 0.42
N LYS A 30 9.14 -7.24 -0.33
CA LYS A 30 9.80 -8.15 -1.29
C LYS A 30 9.84 -7.58 -2.70
N MET A 31 8.95 -6.64 -3.01
CA MET A 31 8.78 -6.16 -4.37
C MET A 31 8.19 -4.75 -4.39
N VAL A 32 8.77 -3.89 -5.22
CA VAL A 32 8.17 -2.61 -5.62
C VAL A 32 8.21 -2.56 -7.14
N VAL A 33 7.05 -2.41 -7.77
CA VAL A 33 6.93 -2.33 -9.22
C VAL A 33 6.24 -1.03 -9.59
N ILE A 34 6.90 -0.22 -10.39
CA ILE A 34 6.39 1.06 -10.89
C ILE A 34 6.55 1.01 -12.42
N GLU A 35 5.44 0.90 -13.13
CA GLU A 35 5.41 0.77 -14.58
C GLU A 35 4.36 1.69 -15.19
N GLU A 36 4.52 1.98 -16.48
CA GLU A 36 3.53 2.78 -17.22
C GLU A 36 2.13 2.20 -17.09
N ARG A 37 2.01 0.86 -17.18
CA ARG A 37 0.75 0.12 -17.02
C ARG A 37 1.03 -1.24 -16.39
N LEU A 38 0.10 -1.70 -15.58
CA LEU A 38 0.13 -3.03 -14.97
C LEU A 38 -0.92 -3.98 -15.55
N ASP A 39 -1.63 -3.56 -16.61
CA ASP A 39 -2.70 -4.35 -17.21
C ASP A 39 -2.24 -5.77 -17.57
N GLY A 40 -2.88 -6.78 -16.98
CA GLY A 40 -2.59 -8.20 -17.21
C GLY A 40 -1.43 -8.77 -16.38
N ALA A 41 -0.68 -7.93 -15.64
CA ALA A 41 0.41 -8.38 -14.78
C ALA A 41 -0.03 -8.67 -13.33
N GLU A 42 -1.23 -8.26 -12.92
CA GLU A 42 -1.68 -8.26 -11.53
C GLU A 42 -1.60 -9.65 -10.88
N ALA A 43 -2.05 -10.69 -11.59
CA ALA A 43 -2.03 -12.05 -11.09
C ALA A 43 -0.60 -12.59 -10.91
N ASP A 44 0.30 -12.29 -11.84
CA ASP A 44 1.71 -12.69 -11.78
C ASP A 44 2.42 -11.98 -10.61
N LEU A 45 2.21 -10.67 -10.45
CA LEU A 45 2.78 -9.87 -9.36
C LEU A 45 2.37 -10.42 -7.99
N VAL A 46 1.08 -10.69 -7.78
CA VAL A 46 0.56 -11.24 -6.52
C VAL A 46 1.06 -12.66 -6.29
N SER A 47 1.13 -13.49 -7.33
CA SER A 47 1.66 -14.87 -7.25
C SER A 47 3.14 -14.90 -6.83
N LYS A 48 3.95 -13.97 -7.33
CA LYS A 48 5.39 -13.83 -6.97
C LYS A 48 5.59 -13.48 -5.49
N LEU A 49 4.63 -12.84 -4.84
CA LEU A 49 4.66 -12.64 -3.39
C LEU A 49 4.42 -13.93 -2.59
N GLY A 50 3.95 -14.98 -3.24
CA GLY A 50 3.56 -16.25 -2.63
C GLY A 50 2.15 -16.26 -2.06
N PHE A 51 1.31 -15.28 -2.40
CA PHE A 51 -0.08 -15.23 -1.97
C PHE A 51 -0.91 -16.31 -2.68
N ARG A 52 -1.62 -17.10 -1.91
CA ARG A 52 -2.41 -18.24 -2.37
C ARG A 52 -3.65 -18.42 -1.49
N GLY A 53 -4.53 -19.34 -1.88
CA GLY A 53 -5.74 -19.66 -1.11
C GLY A 53 -6.86 -18.66 -1.34
N ARG A 54 -7.39 -18.11 -0.27
CA ARG A 54 -8.48 -17.12 -0.29
C ARG A 54 -7.89 -15.71 -0.15
N LEU A 55 -8.04 -14.89 -1.16
CA LEU A 55 -7.54 -13.52 -1.20
C LEU A 55 -8.69 -12.53 -1.05
N ALA A 56 -8.56 -11.54 -0.18
CA ALA A 56 -9.52 -10.44 -0.12
C ALA A 56 -8.97 -9.23 -0.86
N VAL A 57 -9.71 -8.74 -1.84
CA VAL A 57 -9.43 -7.47 -2.52
C VAL A 57 -10.26 -6.38 -1.88
N VAL A 58 -9.57 -5.42 -1.26
CA VAL A 58 -10.19 -4.31 -0.53
C VAL A 58 -10.01 -3.01 -1.31
N SER A 59 -11.11 -2.34 -1.57
CA SER A 59 -11.18 -1.03 -2.24
C SER A 59 -12.32 -0.19 -1.66
N ASP A 60 -12.42 1.06 -2.05
CA ASP A 60 -13.65 1.85 -1.94
C ASP A 60 -14.40 1.89 -3.28
N GLU A 61 -15.57 2.50 -3.32
CA GLU A 61 -16.39 2.59 -4.54
C GLU A 61 -15.65 3.26 -5.71
N ASN A 62 -14.81 4.27 -5.45
CA ASN A 62 -14.06 4.97 -6.48
C ASN A 62 -12.89 4.12 -6.99
N THR A 63 -12.10 3.59 -6.08
CA THR A 63 -10.90 2.82 -6.43
C THR A 63 -11.25 1.44 -6.98
N HIS A 64 -12.43 0.88 -6.62
CA HIS A 64 -12.97 -0.32 -7.25
C HIS A 64 -13.20 -0.12 -8.75
N GLY A 65 -13.86 0.96 -9.14
CA GLY A 65 -14.11 1.29 -10.54
C GLY A 65 -12.82 1.57 -11.33
N VAL A 66 -11.85 2.23 -10.69
CA VAL A 66 -10.58 2.61 -11.35
C VAL A 66 -9.65 1.42 -11.56
N MET A 67 -9.52 0.52 -10.59
CA MET A 67 -8.54 -0.57 -10.62
C MET A 67 -9.00 -1.85 -9.90
N GLY A 68 -9.84 -1.76 -8.87
CA GLY A 68 -10.22 -2.88 -8.02
C GLY A 68 -10.86 -4.03 -8.79
N ALA A 69 -11.84 -3.74 -9.65
CA ALA A 69 -12.51 -4.74 -10.48
C ALA A 69 -11.53 -5.47 -11.42
N ARG A 70 -10.54 -4.76 -11.98
CA ARG A 70 -9.49 -5.32 -12.83
C ARG A 70 -8.60 -6.29 -12.05
N VAL A 71 -8.15 -5.89 -10.86
CA VAL A 71 -7.35 -6.72 -9.97
C VAL A 71 -8.12 -7.97 -9.54
N GLU A 72 -9.39 -7.85 -9.15
CA GLU A 72 -10.25 -8.99 -8.81
C GLU A 72 -10.37 -9.98 -9.98
N ALA A 73 -10.66 -9.47 -11.17
CA ALA A 73 -10.81 -10.30 -12.37
C ALA A 73 -9.52 -11.07 -12.71
N ALA A 74 -8.36 -10.43 -12.53
CA ALA A 74 -7.07 -11.07 -12.71
C ALA A 74 -6.82 -12.16 -11.67
N LEU A 75 -7.07 -11.89 -10.39
CA LEU A 75 -6.80 -12.81 -9.29
C LEU A 75 -7.77 -14.00 -9.24
N LYS A 76 -9.02 -13.86 -9.68
CA LYS A 76 -9.99 -14.97 -9.81
C LYS A 76 -9.49 -16.12 -10.72
N LYS A 77 -8.49 -15.86 -11.56
CA LYS A 77 -7.85 -16.89 -12.41
C LYS A 77 -6.89 -17.79 -11.63
N ILE A 78 -6.43 -17.37 -10.46
CA ILE A 78 -5.36 -18.04 -9.70
C ILE A 78 -5.72 -18.36 -8.23
N ALA A 79 -6.80 -17.79 -7.71
CA ALA A 79 -7.20 -17.92 -6.30
C ALA A 79 -8.71 -17.75 -6.11
N THR A 80 -9.21 -18.11 -4.92
CA THR A 80 -10.54 -17.68 -4.48
C THR A 80 -10.45 -16.22 -4.05
N VAL A 81 -11.32 -15.36 -4.58
CA VAL A 81 -11.28 -13.91 -4.33
C VAL A 81 -12.58 -13.45 -3.67
N ASP A 82 -12.44 -12.85 -2.50
CA ASP A 82 -13.52 -12.11 -1.82
C ASP A 82 -13.38 -10.62 -2.19
N SER A 83 -14.43 -10.03 -2.74
CA SER A 83 -14.51 -8.59 -3.01
C SER A 83 -15.00 -7.86 -1.77
N VAL A 84 -14.23 -6.87 -1.31
CA VAL A 84 -14.54 -6.06 -0.14
C VAL A 84 -14.52 -4.59 -0.56
N VAL A 85 -15.65 -4.11 -1.08
CA VAL A 85 -15.82 -2.68 -1.39
C VAL A 85 -16.37 -1.98 -0.15
N LEU A 86 -15.67 -0.94 0.29
CA LEU A 86 -16.04 -0.10 1.42
C LEU A 86 -16.79 1.13 0.89
N ASP A 87 -17.84 1.51 1.59
CA ASP A 87 -18.63 2.70 1.26
C ASP A 87 -18.09 3.89 2.06
N HIS A 88 -17.61 4.93 1.38
CA HIS A 88 -17.06 6.16 1.94
C HIS A 88 -16.16 5.94 3.18
N PRO A 89 -15.14 5.06 3.14
CA PRO A 89 -14.40 4.66 4.33
C PRO A 89 -13.55 5.80 4.90
N HIS A 90 -13.49 5.84 6.22
CA HIS A 90 -12.49 6.60 6.97
C HIS A 90 -11.47 5.65 7.61
N ALA A 91 -10.21 6.11 7.73
CA ALA A 91 -9.21 5.36 8.47
C ALA A 91 -9.41 5.57 9.98
N ASP A 92 -10.44 4.93 10.55
CA ASP A 92 -10.84 5.01 11.95
C ASP A 92 -11.06 3.64 12.59
N GLU A 93 -11.21 3.64 13.91
CA GLU A 93 -11.38 2.41 14.69
C GLU A 93 -12.66 1.65 14.36
N GLU A 94 -13.72 2.33 13.95
CA GLU A 94 -14.98 1.69 13.55
C GLU A 94 -14.81 0.92 12.24
N THR A 95 -14.26 1.56 11.22
CA THR A 95 -13.98 0.92 9.91
C THR A 95 -12.98 -0.22 10.07
N VAL A 96 -11.97 -0.08 10.94
CA VAL A 96 -11.03 -1.15 11.29
C VAL A 96 -11.76 -2.37 11.84
N ALA A 97 -12.70 -2.19 12.79
CA ALA A 97 -13.45 -3.30 13.37
C ALA A 97 -14.31 -4.01 12.32
N GLN A 98 -15.04 -3.26 11.49
CA GLN A 98 -15.85 -3.79 10.40
C GLN A 98 -15.01 -4.55 9.37
N LEU A 99 -13.87 -3.98 8.96
CA LEU A 99 -12.97 -4.59 7.99
C LEU A 99 -12.34 -5.87 8.53
N LYS A 100 -11.95 -5.90 9.80
CA LYS A 100 -11.39 -7.09 10.46
C LYS A 100 -12.37 -8.28 10.39
N ASP A 101 -13.65 -8.06 10.64
CA ASP A 101 -14.67 -9.12 10.54
C ASP A 101 -14.84 -9.60 9.10
N ARG A 102 -14.91 -8.66 8.13
CA ARG A 102 -15.05 -9.00 6.71
C ARG A 102 -13.85 -9.80 6.18
N LEU A 103 -12.67 -9.60 6.75
CA LEU A 103 -11.42 -10.24 6.31
C LEU A 103 -11.11 -11.56 7.04
N ARG A 104 -11.90 -11.99 8.01
CA ARG A 104 -11.57 -13.12 8.90
C ARG A 104 -11.21 -14.44 8.20
N HIS A 105 -11.66 -14.65 6.97
CA HIS A 105 -11.41 -15.88 6.21
C HIS A 105 -10.34 -15.72 5.11
N ALA A 106 -9.77 -14.52 4.94
CA ALA A 106 -8.76 -14.28 3.93
C ALA A 106 -7.37 -14.74 4.41
N ASP A 107 -6.64 -15.44 3.55
CA ASP A 107 -5.25 -15.83 3.80
C ASP A 107 -4.28 -14.66 3.58
N ALA A 108 -4.60 -13.77 2.64
CA ALA A 108 -3.86 -12.54 2.38
C ALA A 108 -4.79 -11.45 1.87
N VAL A 109 -4.35 -10.19 1.99
CA VAL A 109 -5.14 -9.00 1.63
C VAL A 109 -4.45 -8.23 0.50
N ILE A 110 -5.24 -7.82 -0.47
CA ILE A 110 -4.84 -6.97 -1.58
C ILE A 110 -5.55 -5.62 -1.44
N ALA A 111 -4.83 -4.61 -0.99
CA ALA A 111 -5.33 -3.25 -0.92
C ALA A 111 -5.30 -2.61 -2.31
N VAL A 112 -6.42 -2.06 -2.77
CA VAL A 112 -6.49 -1.30 -4.02
C VAL A 112 -7.02 0.08 -3.71
N GLY A 113 -6.13 1.05 -3.58
CA GLY A 113 -6.52 2.39 -3.15
C GLY A 113 -5.35 3.30 -2.81
N SER A 114 -5.66 4.41 -2.21
CA SER A 114 -4.67 5.37 -1.70
C SER A 114 -4.51 5.25 -0.17
N GLY A 115 -4.22 6.34 0.51
CA GLY A 115 -3.87 6.35 1.94
C GLY A 115 -4.87 5.63 2.84
N THR A 116 -6.17 5.91 2.71
CA THR A 116 -7.21 5.33 3.58
C THR A 116 -7.26 3.81 3.47
N ILE A 117 -7.40 3.28 2.25
CA ILE A 117 -7.45 1.84 2.01
C ILE A 117 -6.15 1.16 2.42
N ASN A 118 -5.00 1.76 2.09
CA ASN A 118 -3.70 1.24 2.48
C ASN A 118 -3.56 1.15 4.01
N ASP A 119 -3.90 2.20 4.74
CA ASP A 119 -3.73 2.23 6.20
C ASP A 119 -4.70 1.30 6.93
N LEU A 120 -5.95 1.20 6.46
CA LEU A 120 -6.92 0.23 6.98
C LEU A 120 -6.41 -1.21 6.79
N CYS A 121 -6.03 -1.59 5.57
CA CYS A 121 -5.53 -2.94 5.27
C CYS A 121 -4.23 -3.24 6.03
N LYS A 122 -3.31 -2.30 6.04
CA LYS A 122 -2.04 -2.38 6.77
C LYS A 122 -2.25 -2.65 8.26
N TYR A 123 -3.14 -1.88 8.88
CA TYR A 123 -3.39 -1.99 10.32
C TYR A 123 -4.12 -3.28 10.67
N VAL A 124 -5.20 -3.62 9.95
CA VAL A 124 -5.95 -4.85 10.20
C VAL A 124 -5.08 -6.10 10.02
N THR A 125 -4.28 -6.15 8.96
CA THR A 125 -3.39 -7.30 8.72
C THR A 125 -2.24 -7.39 9.72
N ALA A 126 -1.76 -6.26 10.24
CA ALA A 126 -0.76 -6.26 11.31
C ALA A 126 -1.31 -6.82 12.62
N MET A 127 -2.59 -6.58 12.95
CA MET A 127 -3.23 -7.07 14.18
C MET A 127 -3.30 -8.60 14.26
N ASP A 128 -3.35 -9.29 13.13
CA ASP A 128 -3.48 -10.75 13.07
C ASP A 128 -2.33 -11.46 12.33
N GLY A 129 -1.28 -10.71 11.98
CA GLY A 129 -0.07 -11.24 11.38
C GLY A 129 -0.21 -11.68 9.92
N ARG A 130 -1.30 -11.33 9.24
CA ARG A 130 -1.51 -11.64 7.83
C ARG A 130 -0.65 -10.77 6.93
N SER A 131 -0.28 -11.30 5.77
CA SER A 131 0.42 -10.54 4.75
C SER A 131 -0.56 -9.73 3.89
N TYR A 132 -0.11 -8.56 3.42
CA TYR A 132 -0.84 -7.79 2.42
C TYR A 132 0.10 -7.22 1.36
N CYS A 133 -0.46 -6.82 0.23
CA CYS A 133 0.17 -5.98 -0.77
C CYS A 133 -0.75 -4.83 -1.17
N VAL A 134 -0.22 -3.84 -1.85
CA VAL A 134 -0.99 -2.67 -2.26
C VAL A 134 -0.79 -2.34 -3.74
N PHE A 135 -1.91 -2.10 -4.43
CA PHE A 135 -1.99 -1.42 -5.70
C PHE A 135 -2.38 0.03 -5.44
N GLY A 136 -1.41 0.94 -5.53
CA GLY A 136 -1.61 2.35 -5.25
C GLY A 136 -2.32 3.06 -6.41
N THR A 137 -3.46 3.69 -6.13
CA THR A 137 -4.31 4.34 -7.15
C THR A 137 -4.11 5.84 -7.27
N ALA A 138 -3.37 6.46 -6.36
CA ALA A 138 -3.08 7.89 -6.41
C ALA A 138 -1.74 8.21 -5.74
N PRO A 139 -0.96 9.16 -6.26
CA PRO A 139 0.28 9.61 -5.65
C PRO A 139 0.02 10.64 -4.54
N SER A 140 -0.87 10.31 -3.59
CA SER A 140 -1.42 11.25 -2.60
C SER A 140 -0.62 11.35 -1.31
N MET A 141 0.32 10.43 -1.10
CA MET A 141 1.12 10.34 0.14
C MET A 141 2.35 9.44 -0.07
N ASN A 142 3.33 9.52 0.82
CA ASN A 142 4.55 8.73 0.79
C ASN A 142 4.49 7.45 1.66
N GLY A 143 3.35 7.15 2.29
CA GLY A 143 3.21 6.12 3.32
C GLY A 143 2.98 4.69 2.84
N TYR A 144 3.02 4.39 1.53
CA TYR A 144 2.76 3.04 1.01
C TYR A 144 3.69 1.98 1.62
N THR A 145 4.96 2.30 1.80
CA THR A 145 5.98 1.38 2.33
C THR A 145 6.22 1.48 3.83
N SER A 146 5.50 2.37 4.54
CA SER A 146 5.71 2.60 5.97
C SER A 146 5.28 1.40 6.82
N THR A 147 5.84 1.33 8.03
CA THR A 147 5.48 0.36 9.07
C THR A 147 4.49 0.89 10.09
N THR A 148 3.86 2.02 9.78
CA THR A 148 2.82 2.64 10.61
C THR A 148 1.57 2.92 9.78
N ALA A 149 0.42 2.98 10.45
CA ALA A 149 -0.86 3.36 9.87
C ALA A 149 -1.46 4.53 10.67
N SER A 150 -2.04 5.50 9.96
CA SER A 150 -2.71 6.64 10.60
C SER A 150 -4.17 6.32 10.81
N ILE A 151 -4.57 6.10 12.07
CA ILE A 151 -5.93 5.71 12.45
C ILE A 151 -6.54 6.76 13.38
N THR A 152 -7.75 7.19 13.06
CA THR A 152 -8.53 8.11 13.91
C THR A 152 -9.21 7.31 15.01
N GLN A 153 -8.97 7.69 16.26
CA GLN A 153 -9.60 7.10 17.43
C GLN A 153 -11.04 7.59 17.62
N ALA A 154 -11.83 6.90 18.42
CA ALA A 154 -13.19 7.31 18.80
C ALA A 154 -13.24 8.74 19.41
N SER A 155 -12.15 9.22 19.98
CA SER A 155 -12.00 10.60 20.49
C SER A 155 -11.86 11.66 19.39
N GLY A 156 -11.75 11.27 18.11
CA GLY A 156 -11.44 12.14 16.98
C GLY A 156 -9.95 12.40 16.78
N LEU A 157 -9.09 11.91 17.67
CA LEU A 157 -7.64 12.09 17.55
C LEU A 157 -7.06 11.13 16.50
N LYS A 158 -6.36 11.67 15.51
CA LYS A 158 -5.61 10.89 14.52
C LYS A 158 -4.25 10.52 15.09
N VAL A 159 -3.97 9.22 15.19
CA VAL A 159 -2.74 8.69 15.77
C VAL A 159 -2.02 7.75 14.81
N SER A 160 -0.69 7.74 14.88
CA SER A 160 0.13 6.77 14.17
C SER A 160 0.21 5.49 14.98
N LYS A 161 -0.37 4.42 14.48
CA LYS A 161 -0.36 3.08 15.11
C LYS A 161 0.77 2.24 14.51
N PRO A 162 1.53 1.49 15.33
CA PRO A 162 2.46 0.48 14.81
C PRO A 162 1.72 -0.53 13.92
N ALA A 163 2.35 -0.87 12.81
CA ALA A 163 1.83 -1.82 11.83
C ALA A 163 3.00 -2.53 11.13
N HIS A 164 2.79 -3.05 9.93
CA HIS A 164 3.84 -3.67 9.13
C HIS A 164 3.80 -3.15 7.67
N ALA A 165 4.94 -3.21 7.01
CA ALA A 165 5.00 -2.86 5.59
C ALA A 165 4.28 -3.90 4.71
N PRO A 166 3.77 -3.52 3.54
CA PRO A 166 3.26 -4.47 2.56
C PRO A 166 4.37 -5.40 2.08
N LYS A 167 4.01 -6.60 1.63
CA LYS A 167 4.95 -7.50 0.95
C LYS A 167 5.29 -7.03 -0.45
N GLY A 168 4.37 -6.30 -1.10
CA GLY A 168 4.55 -5.72 -2.42
C GLY A 168 3.82 -4.39 -2.56
N VAL A 169 4.42 -3.47 -3.33
CA VAL A 169 3.84 -2.19 -3.72
C VAL A 169 3.82 -2.12 -5.24
N PHE A 170 2.66 -1.91 -5.82
CA PHE A 170 2.43 -1.92 -7.25
C PHE A 170 1.80 -0.59 -7.70
N ILE A 171 2.48 0.13 -8.55
CA ILE A 171 2.09 1.45 -9.04
C ILE A 171 1.93 1.40 -10.56
N ASP A 172 0.70 1.58 -11.01
CA ASP A 172 0.33 1.79 -12.41
C ASP A 172 0.35 3.30 -12.65
N LEU A 173 1.32 3.79 -13.42
CA LEU A 173 1.50 5.23 -13.64
C LEU A 173 0.33 5.85 -14.39
N ALA A 174 -0.31 5.13 -15.31
CA ALA A 174 -1.48 5.62 -16.01
C ALA A 174 -2.68 5.84 -15.05
N VAL A 175 -2.89 4.92 -14.09
CA VAL A 175 -3.92 5.07 -13.06
C VAL A 175 -3.59 6.25 -12.14
N ASN A 176 -2.34 6.37 -11.70
CA ASN A 176 -1.91 7.45 -10.80
C ASN A 176 -1.96 8.83 -11.47
N ALA A 177 -1.65 8.93 -12.76
CA ALA A 177 -1.74 10.17 -13.53
C ALA A 177 -3.20 10.61 -13.74
N ALA A 178 -4.14 9.67 -13.78
CA ALA A 178 -5.58 9.96 -13.89
C ALA A 178 -6.25 10.29 -12.54
N ALA A 179 -5.51 10.23 -11.44
CA ALA A 179 -6.05 10.53 -10.11
C ALA A 179 -6.52 12.01 -10.03
N PRO A 180 -7.49 12.31 -9.16
CA PRO A 180 -7.94 13.69 -8.94
C PRO A 180 -6.77 14.62 -8.59
N THR A 181 -6.74 15.81 -9.19
CA THR A 181 -5.64 16.78 -9.06
C THR A 181 -5.33 17.12 -7.59
N TYR A 182 -6.34 17.17 -6.73
CA TYR A 182 -6.12 17.45 -5.30
C TYR A 182 -5.30 16.35 -4.59
N LEU A 183 -5.43 15.07 -5.02
CA LEU A 183 -4.62 13.97 -4.49
C LEU A 183 -3.17 14.07 -4.98
N ILE A 184 -2.96 14.47 -6.23
CA ILE A 184 -1.62 14.73 -6.78
C ILE A 184 -0.95 15.89 -6.04
N ALA A 185 -1.69 16.98 -5.82
CA ALA A 185 -1.22 18.13 -5.05
C ALA A 185 -0.90 17.77 -3.59
N SER A 186 -1.72 16.91 -2.97
CA SER A 186 -1.48 16.39 -1.62
C SER A 186 -0.14 15.64 -1.52
N GLY A 187 0.12 14.72 -2.47
CA GLY A 187 1.38 13.99 -2.51
C GLY A 187 2.60 14.88 -2.76
N PHE A 188 2.45 15.88 -3.61
CA PHE A 188 3.51 16.87 -3.80
C PHE A 188 3.81 17.65 -2.51
N GLY A 189 2.77 18.08 -1.77
CA GLY A 189 2.92 18.70 -0.46
C GLY A 189 3.61 17.79 0.56
N ASP A 190 3.23 16.51 0.58
CA ASP A 190 3.84 15.50 1.46
C ASP A 190 5.34 15.26 1.13
N CYS A 191 5.74 15.35 -0.13
CA CYS A 191 7.15 15.31 -0.52
C CYS A 191 7.91 16.59 -0.08
N LEU A 192 7.31 17.76 -0.24
CA LEU A 192 7.95 19.04 0.13
C LEU A 192 8.20 19.16 1.63
N VAL A 193 7.25 18.74 2.46
CA VAL A 193 7.37 18.86 3.92
C VAL A 193 8.49 17.98 4.49
N ARG A 194 8.91 16.95 3.78
CA ARG A 194 9.95 16.01 4.25
C ARG A 194 11.26 16.70 4.61
N SER A 195 11.69 17.66 3.81
CA SER A 195 12.94 18.40 4.07
C SER A 195 12.92 19.16 5.40
N VAL A 196 11.74 19.64 5.83
CA VAL A 196 11.56 20.36 7.09
C VAL A 196 11.32 19.39 8.24
N ALA A 197 10.38 18.45 8.09
CA ALA A 197 10.04 17.48 9.12
C ALA A 197 11.22 16.58 9.53
N GLN A 198 12.13 16.28 8.59
CA GLN A 198 13.33 15.51 8.91
C GLN A 198 14.27 16.27 9.84
N VAL A 199 14.38 17.58 9.68
CA VAL A 199 15.20 18.42 10.58
C VAL A 199 14.63 18.41 12.00
N ASP A 200 13.32 18.55 12.15
CA ASP A 200 12.67 18.50 13.45
C ASP A 200 12.89 17.14 14.15
N CYS A 201 12.82 16.04 13.40
CA CYS A 201 13.13 14.71 13.94
C CYS A 201 14.60 14.52 14.35
N LEU A 202 15.54 15.26 13.75
CA LEU A 202 16.95 15.19 14.11
C LEU A 202 17.29 16.07 15.32
N LEU A 203 16.44 17.07 15.62
CA LEU A 203 16.63 18.01 16.74
C LEU A 203 15.91 17.59 18.01
N SER A 204 15.00 16.61 17.94
CA SER A 204 14.23 16.07 19.07
C SER A 204 14.91 14.85 19.69
#